data_8ebd15b8889b2705997c6bbc00ffc248
#
_entry.id   8ebd15b8889b2705997c6bbc00ffc248
#
_cell.length_a   1.000
_cell.length_b   1.000
_cell.length_c   1.000
_cell.angle_alpha   90.00
_cell.angle_beta   90.00
_cell.angle_gamma   90.00
#
_symmetry.space_group_name_H-M   'P 1'
#
loop_
_entity.id
_entity.type
_entity.pdbx_description
1 polymer ?
#
loop_
_entity_poly.entity_id
_entity_poly.type
_entity_poly.pdbx_seq_one_letter_code
_entity_poly.pdbx_strand_id
1 'polypeptide(L)'
;MDELDSAILRLLQRDARQTNRAIARTLGIAPSTCLERIRALRARGVITGFHTAIDPAALNRHVQALIHFQIRPLSRSVIEAFKTYAVGLPEVSTVYVVTGGDDMIVHVSAPSVDYLHGFLMDKFTARREVVGFRTSVIYQHTHNQVLPPLTA
;
A
#
# COMPACT_ATOMS: atom_id res chain seq x y z
N MET A 1 -8.34 18.72 11.19
CA MET A 1 -9.24 17.58 11.32
C MET A 1 -9.74 17.57 12.74
N ASP A 2 -11.04 17.60 12.97
CA ASP A 2 -11.63 17.62 14.30
C ASP A 2 -11.92 16.19 14.81
N GLU A 3 -12.44 16.11 16.04
CA GLU A 3 -12.75 14.83 16.70
C GLU A 3 -13.85 14.05 15.96
N LEU A 4 -14.84 14.74 15.40
CA LEU A 4 -15.91 14.14 14.63
C LEU A 4 -15.40 13.54 13.31
N ASP A 5 -14.52 14.25 12.60
CA ASP A 5 -13.83 13.72 11.41
C ASP A 5 -13.06 12.45 11.74
N SER A 6 -12.34 12.44 12.85
CA SER A 6 -11.56 11.29 13.33
C SER A 6 -12.44 10.10 13.70
N ALA A 7 -13.61 10.34 14.27
CA ALA A 7 -14.58 9.30 14.60
C ALA A 7 -15.21 8.70 13.33
N ILE A 8 -15.56 9.51 12.34
CA ILE A 8 -16.05 9.06 11.03
C ILE A 8 -15.00 8.19 10.35
N LEU A 9 -13.73 8.64 10.32
CA LEU A 9 -12.64 7.89 9.69
C LEU A 9 -12.41 6.54 10.37
N ARG A 10 -12.48 6.46 11.70
CA ARG A 10 -12.37 5.17 12.42
C ARG A 10 -13.44 4.17 12.01
N LEU A 11 -14.69 4.62 11.88
CA LEU A 11 -15.78 3.75 11.45
C LEU A 11 -15.60 3.27 10.02
N LEU A 12 -15.24 4.17 9.10
CA LEU A 12 -14.98 3.84 7.69
C LEU A 12 -13.77 2.93 7.50
N GLN A 13 -12.70 3.07 8.31
CA GLN A 13 -11.54 2.18 8.26
C GLN A 13 -11.88 0.77 8.74
N ARG A 14 -12.81 0.62 9.70
CA ARG A 14 -13.27 -0.70 10.17
C ARG A 14 -14.17 -1.39 9.14
N ASP A 15 -15.08 -0.64 8.55
CA ASP A 15 -15.99 -1.13 7.51
C ASP A 15 -16.40 0.01 6.58
N ALA A 16 -15.80 0.01 5.40
CA ALA A 16 -16.06 0.98 4.34
C ALA A 16 -17.46 0.84 3.70
N ARG A 17 -18.19 -0.25 3.98
CA ARG A 17 -19.53 -0.51 3.44
C ARG A 17 -20.64 0.06 4.30
N GLN A 18 -20.32 0.64 5.47
CA GLN A 18 -21.30 1.29 6.32
C GLN A 18 -22.05 2.39 5.57
N THR A 19 -23.36 2.42 5.73
CA THR A 19 -24.16 3.51 5.18
C THR A 19 -23.92 4.79 5.96
N ASN A 20 -24.05 5.94 5.29
CA ASN A 20 -23.99 7.24 5.94
C ASN A 20 -24.96 7.35 7.13
N ARG A 21 -26.18 6.76 7.01
CA ARG A 21 -27.17 6.72 8.11
C ARG A 21 -26.68 5.89 9.29
N ALA A 22 -26.00 4.79 9.07
CA ALA A 22 -25.47 3.95 10.15
C ALA A 22 -24.37 4.69 10.92
N ILE A 23 -23.43 5.31 10.19
CA ILE A 23 -22.37 6.11 10.79
C ILE A 23 -22.96 7.29 11.59
N ALA A 24 -23.89 8.03 11.00
CA ALA A 24 -24.55 9.16 11.65
C ALA A 24 -25.26 8.75 12.95
N ARG A 25 -25.97 7.62 12.93
CA ARG A 25 -26.62 7.05 14.12
C ARG A 25 -25.62 6.69 15.21
N THR A 26 -24.51 6.03 14.84
CA THR A 26 -23.45 5.64 15.79
C THR A 26 -22.82 6.86 16.47
N LEU A 27 -22.69 7.97 15.75
CA LEU A 27 -22.06 9.19 16.24
C LEU A 27 -23.04 10.20 16.84
N GLY A 28 -24.36 9.92 16.80
CA GLY A 28 -25.38 10.83 17.33
C GLY A 28 -25.53 12.14 16.56
N ILE A 29 -25.28 12.13 15.24
CA ILE A 29 -25.34 13.32 14.37
C ILE A 29 -26.40 13.16 13.28
N ALA A 30 -26.78 14.26 12.62
CA ALA A 30 -27.67 14.23 11.49
C ALA A 30 -27.00 13.53 10.28
N PRO A 31 -27.73 12.72 9.48
CA PRO A 31 -27.19 12.09 8.28
C PRO A 31 -26.65 13.10 7.25
N SER A 32 -27.23 14.28 7.11
CA SER A 32 -26.72 15.35 6.26
C SER A 32 -25.34 15.84 6.71
N THR A 33 -25.17 16.07 8.00
CA THR A 33 -23.87 16.48 8.59
C THR A 33 -22.80 15.41 8.35
N CYS A 34 -23.12 14.13 8.56
CA CYS A 34 -22.20 13.04 8.27
C CYS A 34 -21.79 13.02 6.79
N LEU A 35 -22.75 13.15 5.88
CA LEU A 35 -22.48 13.13 4.44
C LEU A 35 -21.60 14.31 4.00
N GLU A 36 -21.86 15.52 4.53
CA GLU A 36 -21.05 16.71 4.27
C GLU A 36 -19.60 16.52 4.74
N ARG A 37 -19.42 15.97 5.95
CA ARG A 37 -18.09 15.66 6.49
C ARG A 37 -17.32 14.66 5.63
N ILE A 38 -17.96 13.56 5.22
CA ILE A 38 -17.34 12.56 4.34
C ILE A 38 -16.96 13.19 3.00
N ARG A 39 -17.83 14.02 2.42
CA ARG A 39 -17.52 14.74 1.17
C ARG A 39 -16.33 15.69 1.33
N ALA A 40 -16.28 16.44 2.41
CA ALA A 40 -15.17 17.34 2.72
C ALA A 40 -13.86 16.59 2.94
N LEU A 41 -13.87 15.44 3.64
CA LEU A 41 -12.69 14.58 3.83
C LEU A 41 -12.17 14.02 2.49
N ARG A 42 -13.06 13.65 1.57
CA ARG A 42 -12.69 13.23 0.21
C ARG A 42 -12.13 14.39 -0.61
N ALA A 43 -12.76 15.56 -0.60
CA ALA A 43 -12.32 16.74 -1.34
C ALA A 43 -10.91 17.20 -0.88
N ARG A 44 -10.61 17.05 0.41
CA ARG A 44 -9.29 17.35 1.00
C ARG A 44 -8.25 16.23 0.78
N GLY A 45 -8.61 15.14 0.14
CA GLY A 45 -7.71 13.99 -0.07
C GLY A 45 -7.39 13.19 1.18
N VAL A 46 -8.11 13.39 2.30
CA VAL A 46 -7.95 12.60 3.53
C VAL A 46 -8.48 11.17 3.31
N ILE A 47 -9.62 11.04 2.65
CA ILE A 47 -10.12 9.76 2.14
C ILE A 47 -9.68 9.64 0.68
N THR A 48 -8.70 8.78 0.44
CA THR A 48 -8.11 8.55 -0.90
C THR A 48 -8.89 7.52 -1.72
N GLY A 49 -9.65 6.65 -1.07
CA GLY A 49 -10.44 5.62 -1.74
C GLY A 49 -11.10 4.65 -0.75
N PHE A 50 -11.88 3.73 -1.31
CA PHE A 50 -12.45 2.59 -0.60
C PHE A 50 -11.97 1.32 -1.31
N HIS A 51 -11.30 0.44 -0.58
CA HIS A 51 -10.66 -0.73 -1.15
C HIS A 51 -11.15 -2.00 -0.47
N THR A 52 -11.28 -3.07 -1.25
CA THR A 52 -11.58 -4.40 -0.73
C THR A 52 -10.28 -5.08 -0.30
N ALA A 53 -10.25 -5.60 0.92
CA ALA A 53 -9.21 -6.52 1.35
C ALA A 53 -9.46 -7.89 0.72
N ILE A 54 -8.45 -8.46 0.08
CA ILE A 54 -8.52 -9.77 -0.57
C ILE A 54 -7.41 -10.63 0.02
N ASP A 55 -7.72 -11.90 0.30
CA ASP A 55 -6.70 -12.87 0.68
C ASP A 55 -5.76 -13.14 -0.52
N PRO A 56 -4.46 -12.84 -0.41
CA PRO A 56 -3.51 -13.09 -1.49
C PRO A 56 -3.46 -14.54 -1.93
N ALA A 57 -3.67 -15.50 -1.02
CA ALA A 57 -3.69 -16.92 -1.36
C ALA A 57 -4.82 -17.29 -2.32
N ALA A 58 -5.97 -16.63 -2.21
CA ALA A 58 -7.10 -16.80 -3.15
C ALA A 58 -6.75 -16.33 -4.58
N LEU A 59 -5.72 -15.50 -4.74
CA LEU A 59 -5.18 -15.04 -6.02
C LEU A 59 -3.90 -15.80 -6.43
N ASN A 60 -3.66 -16.99 -5.86
CA ASN A 60 -2.45 -17.79 -6.08
C ASN A 60 -1.14 -17.05 -5.73
N ARG A 61 -1.17 -16.21 -4.67
CA ARG A 61 -0.05 -15.40 -4.19
C ARG A 61 0.38 -15.89 -2.81
N HIS A 62 0.95 -17.10 -2.75
CA HIS A 62 1.26 -17.80 -1.50
C HIS A 62 2.56 -17.34 -0.84
N VAL A 63 3.50 -16.82 -1.64
CA VAL A 63 4.80 -16.33 -1.16
C VAL A 63 4.84 -14.82 -1.29
N GLN A 64 5.19 -14.13 -0.22
CA GLN A 64 5.41 -12.69 -0.23
C GLN A 64 6.86 -12.38 0.14
N ALA A 65 7.44 -11.37 -0.49
CA ALA A 65 8.81 -10.95 -0.21
C ALA A 65 9.00 -9.44 -0.38
N LEU A 66 9.96 -8.91 0.35
CA LEU A 66 10.52 -7.58 0.13
C LEU A 66 11.83 -7.72 -0.64
N ILE A 67 11.90 -7.10 -1.80
CA ILE A 67 13.10 -7.06 -2.62
C ILE A 67 13.73 -5.68 -2.44
N HIS A 68 14.95 -5.67 -1.93
CA HIS A 68 15.71 -4.47 -1.64
C HIS A 68 16.68 -4.22 -2.78
N PHE A 69 16.61 -3.07 -3.42
CA PHE A 69 17.40 -2.74 -4.61
C PHE A 69 18.39 -1.63 -4.32
N GLN A 70 19.59 -1.79 -4.91
CA GLN A 70 20.57 -0.72 -5.08
C GLN A 70 20.55 -0.27 -6.54
N ILE A 71 20.31 1.02 -6.77
CA ILE A 71 20.10 1.62 -8.10
C ILE A 71 21.24 2.59 -8.41
N ARG A 72 21.85 2.44 -9.59
CA ARG A 72 22.89 3.34 -10.10
C ARG A 72 22.69 3.65 -11.59
N PRO A 73 22.95 4.85 -12.08
CA PRO A 73 23.27 6.03 -11.25
C PRO A 73 22.04 6.45 -10.41
N LEU A 74 22.27 6.95 -9.21
CA LEU A 74 21.22 7.44 -8.33
C LEU A 74 20.77 8.83 -8.82
N SER A 75 19.79 8.85 -9.71
CA SER A 75 19.18 10.07 -10.22
C SER A 75 17.66 9.98 -10.16
N ARG A 76 17.00 11.14 -10.08
CA ARG A 76 15.54 11.22 -10.03
C ARG A 76 14.89 10.51 -11.20
N SER A 77 15.41 10.69 -12.41
CA SER A 77 14.86 10.08 -13.63
C SER A 77 14.96 8.56 -13.61
N VAL A 78 16.08 8.02 -13.13
CA VAL A 78 16.30 6.57 -13.04
C VAL A 78 15.36 5.96 -11.99
N ILE A 79 15.23 6.58 -10.82
CA ILE A 79 14.31 6.16 -9.75
C ILE A 79 12.86 6.15 -10.23
N GLU A 80 12.41 7.23 -10.88
CA GLU A 80 11.03 7.31 -11.41
C GLU A 80 10.77 6.27 -12.51
N ALA A 81 11.74 6.06 -13.41
CA ALA A 81 11.63 5.04 -14.45
C ALA A 81 11.55 3.63 -13.87
N PHE A 82 12.40 3.31 -12.88
CA PHE A 82 12.38 2.01 -12.21
C PHE A 82 11.07 1.81 -11.43
N LYS A 83 10.61 2.82 -10.70
CA LYS A 83 9.32 2.81 -9.98
C LYS A 83 8.16 2.49 -10.93
N THR A 84 8.08 3.21 -12.05
CA THR A 84 7.04 3.03 -13.06
C THR A 84 7.08 1.62 -13.64
N TYR A 85 8.28 1.13 -13.96
CA TYR A 85 8.46 -0.24 -14.44
C TYR A 85 8.00 -1.28 -13.41
N ALA A 86 8.48 -1.17 -12.17
CA ALA A 86 8.19 -2.13 -11.12
C ALA A 86 6.69 -2.21 -10.81
N VAL A 87 6.00 -1.07 -10.67
CA VAL A 87 4.54 -1.03 -10.43
C VAL A 87 3.74 -1.65 -11.57
N GLY A 88 4.26 -1.66 -12.80
CA GLY A 88 3.63 -2.29 -13.95
C GLY A 88 3.70 -3.83 -13.95
N LEU A 89 4.46 -4.45 -13.06
CA LEU A 89 4.58 -5.90 -12.97
C LEU A 89 3.45 -6.50 -12.11
N PRO A 90 2.75 -7.55 -12.58
CA PRO A 90 1.62 -8.13 -11.86
C PRO A 90 1.95 -8.65 -10.45
N GLU A 91 3.18 -9.11 -10.24
CA GLU A 91 3.67 -9.64 -8.98
C GLU A 91 3.88 -8.54 -7.93
N VAL A 92 4.03 -7.29 -8.37
CA VAL A 92 4.36 -6.16 -7.50
C VAL A 92 3.10 -5.56 -6.90
N SER A 93 3.07 -5.44 -5.58
CA SER A 93 1.98 -4.79 -4.84
C SER A 93 2.33 -3.37 -4.40
N THR A 94 3.58 -3.13 -4.03
CA THR A 94 4.00 -1.81 -3.51
C THR A 94 5.46 -1.55 -3.84
N VAL A 95 5.78 -0.29 -4.13
CA VAL A 95 7.15 0.18 -4.33
C VAL A 95 7.41 1.33 -3.37
N TYR A 96 8.49 1.22 -2.61
CA TYR A 96 8.99 2.25 -1.70
C TYR A 96 10.30 2.82 -2.23
N VAL A 97 10.44 4.13 -2.25
CA VAL A 97 11.72 4.81 -2.38
C VAL A 97 12.20 5.11 -0.97
N VAL A 98 13.37 4.66 -0.61
CA VAL A 98 13.87 4.72 0.77
C VAL A 98 15.23 5.40 0.83
N THR A 99 15.65 5.72 2.03
CA THR A 99 17.01 6.21 2.31
C THR A 99 17.72 5.19 3.19
N GLY A 100 19.06 5.08 3.06
CA GLY A 100 19.87 4.16 3.85
C GLY A 100 20.74 3.25 2.98
N GLY A 101 20.84 1.99 3.31
CA GLY A 101 21.63 1.00 2.57
C GLY A 101 21.02 0.56 1.24
N ASP A 102 19.72 0.72 1.09
CA ASP A 102 18.97 0.42 -0.12
C ASP A 102 18.33 1.70 -0.66
N ASP A 103 18.11 1.77 -1.96
CA ASP A 103 17.49 2.91 -2.63
C ASP A 103 15.98 2.69 -2.84
N MET A 104 15.58 1.44 -3.05
CA MET A 104 14.18 1.07 -3.24
C MET A 104 13.87 -0.28 -2.60
N ILE A 105 12.63 -0.41 -2.11
CA ILE A 105 12.09 -1.69 -1.64
C ILE A 105 10.81 -1.98 -2.42
N VAL A 106 10.72 -3.18 -2.98
CA VAL A 106 9.56 -3.63 -3.76
C VAL A 106 8.91 -4.81 -3.04
N HIS A 107 7.64 -4.65 -2.69
CA HIS A 107 6.84 -5.75 -2.14
C HIS A 107 6.26 -6.56 -3.29
N VAL A 108 6.60 -7.82 -3.35
CA VAL A 108 6.16 -8.76 -4.38
C VAL A 108 5.42 -9.93 -3.77
N SER A 109 4.57 -10.56 -4.57
CA SER A 109 3.93 -11.82 -4.20
C SER A 109 3.89 -12.79 -5.39
N ALA A 110 4.10 -14.07 -5.11
CA ALA A 110 4.30 -15.11 -6.10
C ALA A 110 3.59 -16.42 -5.69
N PRO A 111 3.33 -17.33 -6.63
CA PRO A 111 2.77 -18.65 -6.34
C PRO A 111 3.71 -19.54 -5.51
N SER A 112 5.02 -19.46 -5.76
CA SER A 112 6.04 -20.28 -5.10
C SER A 112 7.37 -19.53 -5.00
N VAL A 113 8.31 -20.08 -4.24
CA VAL A 113 9.69 -19.56 -4.13
C VAL A 113 10.43 -19.71 -5.46
N ASP A 114 10.23 -20.82 -6.16
CA ASP A 114 10.87 -21.05 -7.47
C ASP A 114 10.36 -20.05 -8.51
N TYR A 115 9.05 -19.76 -8.53
CA TYR A 115 8.50 -18.71 -9.36
C TYR A 115 9.11 -17.34 -9.02
N LEU A 116 9.20 -17.02 -7.73
CA LEU A 116 9.79 -15.76 -7.26
C LEU A 116 11.23 -15.62 -7.75
N HIS A 117 12.02 -16.69 -7.65
CA HIS A 117 13.40 -16.69 -8.14
C HIS A 117 13.46 -16.43 -9.65
N GLY A 118 12.69 -17.17 -10.46
CA GLY A 118 12.62 -16.96 -11.92
C GLY A 118 12.19 -15.53 -12.27
N PHE A 119 11.14 -15.01 -11.60
CA PHE A 119 10.68 -13.65 -11.77
C PHE A 119 11.79 -12.61 -11.51
N LEU A 120 12.56 -12.77 -10.43
CA LEU A 120 13.64 -11.85 -10.11
C LEU A 120 14.75 -11.89 -11.17
N MET A 121 15.12 -13.09 -11.62
CA MET A 121 16.12 -13.27 -12.67
C MET A 121 15.65 -12.63 -13.98
N ASP A 122 14.43 -12.89 -14.42
CA ASP A 122 13.92 -12.43 -15.71
C ASP A 122 13.65 -10.91 -15.74
N LYS A 123 13.19 -10.34 -14.63
CA LYS A 123 12.70 -8.95 -14.62
C LYS A 123 13.70 -7.94 -14.10
N PHE A 124 14.64 -8.34 -13.25
CA PHE A 124 15.50 -7.35 -12.57
C PHE A 124 16.99 -7.51 -12.86
N THR A 125 17.51 -8.74 -13.08
CA THR A 125 18.95 -8.90 -13.32
C THR A 125 19.43 -8.34 -14.68
N ALA A 126 18.54 -8.26 -15.67
CA ALA A 126 18.85 -7.68 -16.96
C ALA A 126 18.82 -6.14 -16.97
N ARG A 127 18.41 -5.52 -15.90
CA ARG A 127 18.30 -4.05 -15.81
C ARG A 127 19.62 -3.43 -15.40
N ARG A 128 20.14 -2.55 -16.25
CA ARG A 128 21.49 -1.94 -16.09
C ARG A 128 21.61 -1.07 -14.84
N GLU A 129 20.51 -0.43 -14.42
CA GLU A 129 20.46 0.39 -13.23
C GLU A 129 20.48 -0.40 -11.92
N VAL A 130 20.14 -1.70 -11.96
CA VAL A 130 20.17 -2.57 -10.78
C VAL A 130 21.58 -3.09 -10.58
N VAL A 131 22.30 -2.55 -9.61
CA VAL A 131 23.66 -3.00 -9.30
C VAL A 131 23.70 -4.09 -8.24
N GLY A 132 22.61 -4.29 -7.53
CA GLY A 132 22.45 -5.37 -6.56
C GLY A 132 21.04 -5.39 -6.00
N PHE A 133 20.63 -6.57 -5.52
CA PHE A 133 19.40 -6.71 -4.75
C PHE A 133 19.54 -7.85 -3.74
N ARG A 134 18.72 -7.79 -2.71
CA ARG A 134 18.55 -8.86 -1.71
C ARG A 134 17.07 -9.12 -1.49
N THR A 135 16.73 -10.35 -1.15
CA THR A 135 15.35 -10.80 -0.95
C THR A 135 15.12 -11.15 0.52
N SER A 136 14.06 -10.59 1.10
CA SER A 136 13.55 -10.97 2.42
C SER A 136 12.18 -11.61 2.24
N VAL A 137 12.08 -12.92 2.43
CA VAL A 137 10.79 -13.63 2.39
C VAL A 137 10.00 -13.29 3.66
N ILE A 138 8.73 -12.96 3.50
CA ILE A 138 7.83 -12.62 4.59
C ILE A 138 7.18 -13.91 5.09
N TYR A 139 7.49 -14.32 6.33
CA TYR A 139 6.81 -15.44 6.95
C TYR A 139 5.46 -15.07 7.55
N GLN A 140 5.36 -13.85 8.07
CA GLN A 140 4.13 -13.34 8.67
C GLN A 140 4.12 -11.82 8.62
N HIS A 141 2.96 -11.25 8.39
CA HIS A 141 2.75 -9.80 8.53
C HIS A 141 1.48 -9.53 9.34
N THR A 142 1.48 -8.41 10.05
CA THR A 142 0.31 -7.91 10.76
C THR A 142 0.04 -6.49 10.30
N HIS A 143 -1.19 -6.23 9.92
CA HIS A 143 -1.64 -4.93 9.45
C HIS A 143 -2.64 -4.31 10.44
N ASN A 144 -2.38 -3.08 10.85
CA ASN A 144 -3.36 -2.33 11.64
C ASN A 144 -4.35 -1.63 10.69
N GLN A 145 -5.57 -2.12 10.67
CA GLN A 145 -6.63 -1.59 9.80
C GLN A 145 -7.07 -0.17 10.15
N VAL A 146 -6.96 0.23 11.41
CA VAL A 146 -7.43 1.52 11.89
C VAL A 146 -6.25 2.37 12.36
N LEU A 147 -5.95 3.41 11.59
CA LEU A 147 -4.89 4.37 11.91
C LEU A 147 -5.53 5.64 12.48
N PRO A 148 -5.40 5.89 13.80
CA PRO A 148 -5.84 7.16 14.38
C PRO A 148 -4.88 8.28 13.97
N PRO A 149 -5.35 9.55 13.95
CA PRO A 149 -4.46 10.68 13.80
C PRO A 149 -3.43 10.71 14.94
N LEU A 150 -2.19 11.02 14.61
CA LEU A 150 -1.17 11.31 15.61
C LEU A 150 -1.25 12.79 15.97
N THR A 151 -1.21 13.08 17.26
CA THR A 151 -1.00 14.43 17.76
C THR A 151 0.49 14.75 17.74
N ALA A 152 0.84 15.96 17.26
CA ALA A 152 2.22 16.46 17.32
C ALA A 152 2.60 16.77 18.77
#